data_9b1599df23df22c207ad418b4cb26aef
#
_entry.id   9b1599df23df22c207ad418b4cb26aef
#
_cell.length_a   1.000
_cell.length_b   1.000
_cell.length_c   1.000
_cell.angle_alpha   90.00
_cell.angle_beta   90.00
_cell.angle_gamma   90.00
#
_symmetry.space_group_name_H-M   'P 1'
#
loop_
_entity.id
_entity.type
_entity.pdbx_description
1 polymer ?
#
loop_
_entity_poly.entity_id
_entity_poly.type
_entity_poly.pdbx_seq_one_letter_code
_entity_poly.pdbx_strand_id
1 'polypeptide(L)'
;MKNKIFKMTVLAFALALFCGVCTASSSYAAPFDKILDRWTKTRTYVDRDDISKLHIWCTYYSAEFIEAYIQKEAAANLWTEQEAEDYKYKFLQALRLDEMIPIQIRFVNNGPTMHLGPFDIFVKLIIGKKSYKPADYDKRFNFAFQGEREGLVFFPRYDEKTGKDLLEGVKSVTLELRGSISPSMTNGNATRFQWDVANDNPSKLYQGTTAARIETDRLIKRLENLRKDRADEEARLRAIDDEINTIQTRLDELASIQ
;
A
#
# COMPACT_ATOMS: atom_id res chain seq x y z
N MET A 1 -40.23 11.86 32.73
CA MET A 1 -40.01 10.41 32.55
C MET A 1 -40.78 9.81 31.36
N LYS A 2 -41.07 10.58 30.28
CA LYS A 2 -41.88 10.08 29.12
C LYS A 2 -41.07 9.91 27.81
N ASN A 3 -39.79 10.26 27.76
CA ASN A 3 -38.98 10.23 26.50
C ASN A 3 -37.97 9.08 26.40
N LYS A 4 -37.91 8.16 27.35
CA LYS A 4 -36.98 6.99 27.27
C LYS A 4 -37.64 5.72 26.76
N ILE A 5 -38.97 5.64 26.79
CA ILE A 5 -39.71 4.43 26.37
C ILE A 5 -39.97 4.41 24.86
N PHE A 6 -39.99 5.57 24.20
CA PHE A 6 -40.23 5.65 22.76
C PHE A 6 -39.00 5.29 21.89
N LYS A 7 -37.76 5.33 22.44
CA LYS A 7 -36.54 4.95 21.70
C LYS A 7 -36.20 3.46 21.76
N MET A 8 -36.84 2.70 22.67
CA MET A 8 -36.62 1.26 22.78
C MET A 8 -37.57 0.41 21.93
N THR A 9 -38.70 0.95 21.52
CA THR A 9 -39.71 0.23 20.71
C THR A 9 -39.44 0.28 19.22
N VAL A 10 -38.62 1.22 18.74
CA VAL A 10 -38.22 1.30 17.30
C VAL A 10 -37.09 0.37 16.98
N LEU A 11 -36.24 -0.01 17.95
CA LEU A 11 -35.10 -0.92 17.74
C LEU A 11 -35.51 -2.40 17.75
N ALA A 12 -36.64 -2.75 18.29
CA ALA A 12 -37.14 -4.13 18.37
C ALA A 12 -37.91 -4.59 17.13
N PHE A 13 -38.33 -3.67 16.24
CA PHE A 13 -39.11 -4.00 15.04
C PHE A 13 -38.27 -4.20 13.78
N ALA A 14 -36.96 -3.84 13.82
CA ALA A 14 -36.04 -4.03 12.71
C ALA A 14 -35.36 -5.42 12.70
N LEU A 15 -35.55 -6.24 13.74
CA LEU A 15 -34.86 -7.54 13.88
C LEU A 15 -35.74 -8.75 13.54
N ALA A 16 -36.98 -8.57 13.16
CA ALA A 16 -37.95 -9.67 12.96
C ALA A 16 -38.34 -9.94 11.49
N LEU A 17 -37.71 -9.30 10.51
CA LEU A 17 -38.02 -9.46 9.08
C LEU A 17 -36.88 -10.05 8.24
N PHE A 18 -35.91 -10.75 8.88
CA PHE A 18 -34.76 -11.35 8.17
C PHE A 18 -34.70 -12.88 8.36
N CYS A 19 -35.86 -13.54 8.44
CA CYS A 19 -35.93 -15.00 8.38
C CYS A 19 -36.87 -15.41 7.26
N GLY A 20 -36.31 -15.75 6.11
CA GLY A 20 -37.05 -16.53 5.13
C GLY A 20 -36.94 -16.11 3.68
N VAL A 21 -35.77 -16.19 3.07
CA VAL A 21 -35.62 -16.71 1.70
C VAL A 21 -34.21 -17.27 1.60
N CYS A 22 -34.02 -18.52 1.96
CA CYS A 22 -32.91 -19.32 1.43
C CYS A 22 -33.18 -19.62 -0.04
N THR A 23 -33.06 -18.63 -0.91
CA THR A 23 -32.81 -18.91 -2.32
C THR A 23 -31.37 -19.38 -2.40
N ALA A 24 -31.18 -20.62 -2.85
CA ALA A 24 -29.90 -21.12 -3.31
C ALA A 24 -29.41 -20.15 -4.38
N SER A 25 -28.63 -19.16 -3.98
CA SER A 25 -27.88 -18.30 -4.87
C SER A 25 -26.89 -19.21 -5.54
N SER A 26 -27.22 -19.66 -6.77
CA SER A 26 -26.21 -20.15 -7.70
C SER A 26 -25.10 -19.12 -7.67
N SER A 27 -23.95 -19.52 -7.12
CA SER A 27 -22.74 -18.69 -7.07
C SER A 27 -22.26 -18.46 -8.51
N TYR A 28 -22.91 -17.54 -9.20
CA TYR A 28 -22.30 -16.86 -10.32
C TYR A 28 -21.24 -15.98 -9.63
N ALA A 29 -20.00 -16.48 -9.58
CA ALA A 29 -18.87 -15.64 -9.24
C ALA A 29 -18.99 -14.37 -10.07
N ALA A 30 -19.23 -13.23 -9.41
CA ALA A 30 -19.36 -11.96 -10.12
C ALA A 30 -18.17 -11.82 -11.07
N PRO A 31 -18.31 -11.23 -12.25
CA PRO A 31 -17.22 -11.15 -13.22
C PRO A 31 -15.93 -10.60 -12.63
N PHE A 32 -16.04 -9.82 -11.56
CA PHE A 32 -14.91 -9.23 -10.82
C PHE A 32 -14.13 -10.26 -10.00
N ASP A 33 -14.76 -11.29 -9.43
CA ASP A 33 -14.08 -12.24 -8.53
C ASP A 33 -12.96 -13.00 -9.24
N LYS A 34 -13.16 -13.40 -10.49
CA LYS A 34 -12.12 -14.04 -11.31
C LYS A 34 -10.89 -13.15 -11.52
N ILE A 35 -11.11 -11.84 -11.66
CA ILE A 35 -10.03 -10.86 -11.81
C ILE A 35 -9.30 -10.71 -10.48
N LEU A 36 -10.03 -10.52 -9.38
CA LEU A 36 -9.46 -10.37 -8.05
C LEU A 36 -8.64 -11.61 -7.64
N ASP A 37 -9.17 -12.80 -7.90
CA ASP A 37 -8.48 -14.08 -7.62
C ASP A 37 -7.19 -14.26 -8.43
N ARG A 38 -7.15 -13.78 -9.67
CA ARG A 38 -5.93 -13.83 -10.49
C ARG A 38 -4.77 -13.09 -9.84
N TRP A 39 -5.06 -11.94 -9.24
CA TRP A 39 -4.07 -11.07 -8.63
C TRP A 39 -3.84 -11.35 -7.14
N THR A 40 -4.66 -12.19 -6.53
CA THR A 40 -4.48 -12.66 -5.14
C THR A 40 -3.95 -14.08 -5.14
N LYS A 41 -2.73 -14.27 -4.69
CA LYS A 41 -2.09 -15.58 -4.57
C LYS A 41 -2.11 -16.04 -3.13
N THR A 42 -2.30 -17.35 -2.94
CA THR A 42 -2.42 -17.94 -1.61
C THR A 42 -1.43 -19.06 -1.39
N ARG A 43 -1.03 -19.25 -0.13
CA ARG A 43 -0.31 -20.43 0.36
C ARG A 43 -0.85 -20.81 1.72
N THR A 44 -1.05 -22.10 1.92
CA THR A 44 -1.46 -22.66 3.20
C THR A 44 -0.42 -23.65 3.64
N TYR A 45 0.01 -23.53 4.88
CA TYR A 45 0.88 -24.47 5.57
C TYR A 45 0.09 -25.09 6.70
N VAL A 46 0.28 -26.37 6.90
CA VAL A 46 -0.36 -27.16 7.95
C VAL A 46 0.74 -27.94 8.65
N ASP A 47 0.71 -28.03 9.96
CA ASP A 47 1.65 -28.84 10.70
C ASP A 47 1.35 -30.35 10.52
N ARG A 48 2.22 -31.19 11.07
CA ARG A 48 2.11 -32.67 10.91
C ARG A 48 0.84 -33.23 11.51
N ASP A 49 0.32 -32.61 12.54
CA ASP A 49 -0.83 -33.08 13.31
C ASP A 49 -2.15 -32.43 12.87
N ASP A 50 -2.12 -31.60 11.79
CA ASP A 50 -3.25 -30.80 11.25
C ASP A 50 -3.91 -29.85 12.27
N ILE A 51 -3.18 -29.48 13.31
CA ILE A 51 -3.67 -28.62 14.39
C ILE A 51 -3.37 -27.16 14.07
N SER A 52 -2.13 -26.86 13.65
CA SER A 52 -1.69 -25.51 13.35
C SER A 52 -1.75 -25.22 11.86
N LYS A 53 -2.27 -24.05 11.51
CA LYS A 53 -2.38 -23.60 10.11
C LYS A 53 -1.86 -22.19 9.96
N LEU A 54 -1.11 -21.95 8.91
CA LEU A 54 -0.68 -20.63 8.47
C LEU A 54 -1.18 -20.42 7.05
N HIS A 55 -2.11 -19.50 6.89
CA HIS A 55 -2.58 -19.04 5.59
C HIS A 55 -1.94 -17.71 5.26
N ILE A 56 -1.44 -17.58 4.04
CA ILE A 56 -0.82 -16.35 3.52
C ILE A 56 -1.50 -15.99 2.21
N TRP A 57 -2.03 -14.78 2.14
CA TRP A 57 -2.54 -14.17 0.92
C TRP A 57 -1.63 -13.01 0.54
N CYS A 58 -1.30 -12.93 -0.73
CA CYS A 58 -0.56 -11.82 -1.28
C CYS A 58 -1.30 -11.30 -2.51
N THR A 59 -1.70 -10.04 -2.47
CA THR A 59 -2.41 -9.36 -3.55
C THR A 59 -1.51 -8.30 -4.17
N TYR A 60 -1.27 -8.46 -5.47
CA TYR A 60 -0.61 -7.44 -6.27
C TYR A 60 -1.66 -6.47 -6.81
N TYR A 61 -1.52 -5.19 -6.55
CA TYR A 61 -2.45 -4.15 -7.00
C TYR A 61 -2.15 -3.71 -8.43
N SER A 62 -2.55 -4.53 -9.40
CA SER A 62 -2.52 -4.17 -10.83
C SER A 62 -3.63 -3.18 -11.17
N ALA A 63 -3.51 -2.52 -12.31
CA ALA A 63 -4.58 -1.67 -12.83
C ALA A 63 -5.90 -2.42 -12.97
N GLU A 64 -5.85 -3.64 -13.51
CA GLU A 64 -7.02 -4.50 -13.68
C GLU A 64 -7.67 -4.90 -12.34
N PHE A 65 -6.85 -5.25 -11.33
CA PHE A 65 -7.34 -5.56 -9.99
C PHE A 65 -8.06 -4.37 -9.37
N ILE A 66 -7.44 -3.18 -9.46
CA ILE A 66 -7.98 -1.95 -8.86
C ILE A 66 -9.31 -1.58 -9.49
N GLU A 67 -9.42 -1.61 -10.81
CA GLU A 67 -10.69 -1.33 -11.48
C GLU A 67 -11.78 -2.32 -11.10
N ALA A 68 -11.47 -3.62 -11.11
CA ALA A 68 -12.42 -4.66 -10.71
C ALA A 68 -12.85 -4.52 -9.24
N TYR A 69 -11.90 -4.19 -8.35
CA TYR A 69 -12.18 -3.98 -6.94
C TYR A 69 -13.09 -2.78 -6.71
N ILE A 70 -12.81 -1.64 -7.33
CA ILE A 70 -13.64 -0.44 -7.22
C ILE A 70 -15.05 -0.68 -7.76
N GLN A 71 -15.18 -1.35 -8.90
CA GLN A 71 -16.48 -1.69 -9.47
C GLN A 71 -17.28 -2.65 -8.59
N LYS A 72 -16.60 -3.64 -7.98
CA LYS A 72 -17.20 -4.55 -7.01
C LYS A 72 -17.72 -3.81 -5.78
N GLU A 73 -16.91 -2.93 -5.20
CA GLU A 73 -17.29 -2.11 -4.05
C GLU A 73 -18.42 -1.14 -4.40
N ALA A 74 -18.36 -0.50 -5.56
CA ALA A 74 -19.42 0.40 -6.03
C ALA A 74 -20.76 -0.33 -6.19
N ALA A 75 -20.74 -1.52 -6.77
CA ALA A 75 -21.95 -2.35 -6.92
C ALA A 75 -22.49 -2.83 -5.57
N ALA A 76 -21.61 -3.26 -4.66
CA ALA A 76 -22.00 -3.75 -3.34
C ALA A 76 -22.60 -2.65 -2.44
N ASN A 77 -22.08 -1.42 -2.57
CA ASN A 77 -22.49 -0.28 -1.76
C ASN A 77 -23.48 0.66 -2.49
N LEU A 78 -23.91 0.31 -3.70
CA LEU A 78 -24.82 1.11 -4.53
C LEU A 78 -24.32 2.56 -4.74
N TRP A 79 -23.02 2.74 -4.95
CA TRP A 79 -22.42 4.04 -5.14
C TRP A 79 -22.84 4.67 -6.47
N THR A 80 -23.00 5.98 -6.44
CA THR A 80 -23.07 6.79 -7.65
C THR A 80 -21.71 6.80 -8.36
N GLU A 81 -21.69 7.22 -9.61
CA GLU A 81 -20.45 7.36 -10.38
C GLU A 81 -19.47 8.31 -9.67
N GLN A 82 -19.97 9.42 -9.10
CA GLN A 82 -19.14 10.37 -8.37
C GLN A 82 -18.54 9.76 -7.09
N GLU A 83 -19.31 8.99 -6.33
CA GLU A 83 -18.81 8.32 -5.12
C GLU A 83 -17.75 7.27 -5.48
N ALA A 84 -17.94 6.52 -6.57
CA ALA A 84 -16.95 5.56 -7.05
C ALA A 84 -15.64 6.25 -7.47
N GLU A 85 -15.72 7.40 -8.17
CA GLU A 85 -14.54 8.19 -8.55
C GLU A 85 -13.85 8.81 -7.33
N ASP A 86 -14.57 9.29 -6.32
CA ASP A 86 -14.00 9.81 -5.09
C ASP A 86 -13.31 8.70 -4.26
N TYR A 87 -13.89 7.50 -4.26
CA TYR A 87 -13.26 6.33 -3.65
C TYR A 87 -11.99 5.92 -4.39
N LYS A 88 -12.06 5.84 -5.73
CA LYS A 88 -10.92 5.54 -6.61
C LYS A 88 -9.76 6.49 -6.34
N TYR A 89 -10.03 7.79 -6.30
CA TYR A 89 -9.02 8.80 -6.01
C TYR A 89 -8.31 8.54 -4.68
N LYS A 90 -9.06 8.36 -3.57
CA LYS A 90 -8.50 8.08 -2.24
C LYS A 90 -7.71 6.77 -2.21
N PHE A 91 -8.21 5.75 -2.91
CA PHE A 91 -7.58 4.44 -2.98
C PHE A 91 -6.25 4.49 -3.72
N LEU A 92 -6.20 5.17 -4.87
CA LEU A 92 -4.97 5.35 -5.64
C LEU A 92 -3.92 6.16 -4.87
N GLN A 93 -4.33 7.20 -4.14
CA GLN A 93 -3.43 7.93 -3.24
C GLN A 93 -2.83 7.03 -2.15
N ALA A 94 -3.65 6.21 -1.51
CA ALA A 94 -3.19 5.30 -0.46
C ALA A 94 -2.21 4.24 -1.00
N LEU A 95 -2.40 3.79 -2.24
CA LEU A 95 -1.55 2.80 -2.90
C LEU A 95 -0.23 3.37 -3.45
N ARG A 96 -0.13 4.68 -3.64
CA ARG A 96 1.08 5.36 -4.15
C ARG A 96 1.61 4.73 -5.45
N LEU A 97 0.72 4.33 -6.36
CA LEU A 97 1.06 3.54 -7.57
C LEU A 97 1.97 4.28 -8.55
N ASP A 98 1.97 5.59 -8.51
CA ASP A 98 2.85 6.45 -9.31
C ASP A 98 4.32 6.37 -8.88
N GLU A 99 4.58 6.06 -7.62
CA GLU A 99 5.94 6.00 -7.05
C GLU A 99 6.35 4.58 -6.63
N MET A 100 5.39 3.72 -6.28
CA MET A 100 5.62 2.45 -5.61
C MET A 100 4.87 1.29 -6.29
N ILE A 101 5.32 0.09 -5.98
CA ILE A 101 4.64 -1.17 -6.30
C ILE A 101 4.04 -1.69 -4.98
N PRO A 102 2.72 -1.48 -4.74
CA PRO A 102 2.07 -1.95 -3.54
C PRO A 102 1.69 -3.43 -3.65
N ILE A 103 1.96 -4.17 -2.58
CA ILE A 103 1.51 -5.55 -2.41
C ILE A 103 0.89 -5.66 -1.03
N GLN A 104 -0.36 -6.12 -0.95
CA GLN A 104 -0.98 -6.45 0.30
C GLN A 104 -0.55 -7.84 0.73
N ILE A 105 -0.20 -7.99 2.01
CA ILE A 105 0.08 -9.29 2.60
C ILE A 105 -0.87 -9.47 3.78
N ARG A 106 -1.55 -10.62 3.81
CA ARG A 106 -2.43 -11.02 4.90
C ARG A 106 -1.98 -12.39 5.40
N PHE A 107 -1.74 -12.48 6.70
CA PHE A 107 -1.47 -13.72 7.41
C PHE A 107 -2.67 -14.07 8.29
N VAL A 108 -3.07 -15.32 8.29
CA VAL A 108 -3.95 -15.89 9.31
C VAL A 108 -3.23 -17.09 9.91
N ASN A 109 -2.77 -16.93 11.16
CA ASN A 109 -1.91 -17.85 11.87
C ASN A 109 -2.59 -18.35 13.14
N ASN A 110 -3.00 -19.62 13.19
CA ASN A 110 -3.46 -20.27 14.41
C ASN A 110 -2.38 -21.18 15.04
N GLY A 111 -1.18 -21.16 14.48
CA GLY A 111 -0.01 -21.86 14.99
C GLY A 111 0.82 -21.03 15.98
N PRO A 112 2.13 -21.30 16.10
CA PRO A 112 3.04 -20.58 16.98
C PRO A 112 3.09 -19.09 16.64
N THR A 113 3.29 -18.26 17.66
CA THR A 113 3.45 -16.79 17.51
C THR A 113 4.55 -16.46 16.49
N MET A 114 4.25 -15.61 15.54
CA MET A 114 5.18 -15.11 14.54
C MET A 114 5.88 -13.84 15.01
N HIS A 115 7.19 -13.74 14.77
CA HIS A 115 8.04 -12.59 15.09
C HIS A 115 8.70 -12.10 13.81
N LEU A 116 8.15 -11.06 13.19
CA LEU A 116 8.56 -10.58 11.86
C LEU A 116 9.34 -9.25 11.89
N GLY A 117 9.78 -8.79 13.06
CA GLY A 117 10.53 -7.54 13.16
C GLY A 117 12.04 -7.70 13.02
N PRO A 118 12.73 -6.92 12.20
CA PRO A 118 12.18 -5.98 11.21
C PRO A 118 11.70 -6.70 9.94
N PHE A 119 10.50 -6.35 9.44
CA PHE A 119 9.84 -7.10 8.38
C PHE A 119 10.55 -7.07 7.02
N ASP A 120 11.28 -6.00 6.74
CA ASP A 120 12.02 -5.81 5.48
C ASP A 120 13.12 -6.86 5.23
N ILE A 121 13.58 -7.56 6.27
CA ILE A 121 14.54 -8.66 6.10
C ILE A 121 13.88 -9.97 5.66
N PHE A 122 12.56 -10.11 5.89
CA PHE A 122 11.82 -11.34 5.59
C PHE A 122 11.17 -11.34 4.21
N VAL A 123 11.06 -10.17 3.57
CA VAL A 123 10.34 -10.00 2.31
C VAL A 123 11.21 -9.31 1.27
N LYS A 124 11.09 -9.74 0.01
CA LYS A 124 11.70 -9.07 -1.14
C LYS A 124 10.85 -9.27 -2.39
N LEU A 125 10.91 -8.32 -3.31
CA LEU A 125 10.33 -8.41 -4.64
C LEU A 125 11.45 -8.71 -5.65
N ILE A 126 11.26 -9.75 -6.44
CA ILE A 126 12.19 -10.17 -7.50
C ILE A 126 11.62 -9.70 -8.83
N ILE A 127 12.36 -8.86 -9.53
CA ILE A 127 12.03 -8.31 -10.85
C ILE A 127 13.17 -8.68 -11.80
N GLY A 128 12.87 -9.54 -12.76
CA GLY A 128 13.92 -10.11 -13.61
C GLY A 128 14.97 -10.88 -12.81
N LYS A 129 16.22 -10.42 -12.86
CA LYS A 129 17.36 -11.03 -12.12
C LYS A 129 17.71 -10.31 -10.81
N LYS A 130 17.04 -9.19 -10.51
CA LYS A 130 17.34 -8.36 -9.33
C LYS A 130 16.29 -8.57 -8.24
N SER A 131 16.68 -8.35 -7.00
CA SER A 131 15.79 -8.38 -5.84
C SER A 131 15.79 -7.03 -5.13
N TYR A 132 14.62 -6.58 -4.74
CA TYR A 132 14.38 -5.29 -4.10
C TYR A 132 13.79 -5.51 -2.73
N LYS A 133 14.28 -4.76 -1.74
CA LYS A 133 13.66 -4.68 -0.41
C LYS A 133 12.48 -3.71 -0.45
N PRO A 134 11.52 -3.84 0.46
CA PRO A 134 10.49 -2.82 0.59
C PRO A 134 11.11 -1.47 0.97
N ALA A 135 10.63 -0.41 0.32
CA ALA A 135 10.93 0.97 0.69
C ALA A 135 10.11 1.40 1.92
N ASP A 136 8.89 0.86 2.04
CA ASP A 136 8.01 1.10 3.18
C ASP A 136 7.06 -0.09 3.39
N TYR A 137 6.51 -0.24 4.59
CA TYR A 137 5.55 -1.30 4.92
C TYR A 137 4.78 -0.96 6.20
N ASP A 138 3.65 -1.61 6.42
CA ASP A 138 2.86 -1.49 7.63
C ASP A 138 3.67 -1.95 8.84
N LYS A 139 3.99 -1.02 9.73
CA LYS A 139 4.85 -1.27 10.90
C LYS A 139 4.26 -2.27 11.91
N ARG A 140 2.96 -2.57 11.81
CA ARG A 140 2.32 -3.63 12.61
C ARG A 140 2.92 -5.01 12.34
N PHE A 141 3.57 -5.23 11.19
CA PHE A 141 4.32 -6.46 10.93
C PHE A 141 5.53 -6.64 11.84
N ASN A 142 6.09 -5.59 12.41
CA ASN A 142 7.24 -5.69 13.32
C ASN A 142 6.88 -6.23 14.70
N PHE A 143 5.60 -6.30 15.04
CA PHE A 143 5.16 -6.82 16.33
C PHE A 143 4.82 -8.29 16.24
N ALA A 144 5.08 -9.01 17.33
CA ALA A 144 4.67 -10.40 17.46
C ALA A 144 3.15 -10.53 17.32
N PHE A 145 2.69 -11.59 16.65
CA PHE A 145 1.26 -11.85 16.51
C PHE A 145 0.94 -13.33 16.35
N GLN A 146 -0.27 -13.65 16.76
CA GLN A 146 -1.03 -14.85 16.46
C GLN A 146 -2.42 -14.39 15.99
N GLY A 147 -3.11 -15.18 15.20
CA GLY A 147 -4.37 -14.78 14.56
C GLY A 147 -4.10 -14.05 13.25
N GLU A 148 -4.84 -12.98 12.98
CA GLU A 148 -4.80 -12.26 11.71
C GLU A 148 -3.89 -11.03 11.77
N ARG A 149 -3.11 -10.85 10.70
CA ARG A 149 -2.31 -9.64 10.47
C ARG A 149 -2.29 -9.33 8.98
N GLU A 150 -2.70 -8.10 8.65
CA GLU A 150 -2.78 -7.62 7.28
C GLU A 150 -2.14 -6.25 7.16
N GLY A 151 -1.50 -5.97 6.03
CA GLY A 151 -0.93 -4.67 5.74
C GLY A 151 -0.36 -4.56 4.34
N LEU A 152 -0.06 -3.32 3.94
CA LEU A 152 0.59 -3.00 2.67
C LEU A 152 2.11 -3.02 2.82
N VAL A 153 2.75 -3.47 1.76
CA VAL A 153 4.20 -3.45 1.57
C VAL A 153 4.48 -2.76 0.26
N PHE A 154 5.32 -1.73 0.28
CA PHE A 154 5.62 -0.87 -0.86
C PHE A 154 7.04 -1.14 -1.34
N PHE A 155 7.19 -1.51 -2.59
CA PHE A 155 8.48 -1.66 -3.24
C PHE A 155 8.75 -0.48 -4.17
N PRO A 156 10.04 -0.12 -4.40
CA PRO A 156 10.36 0.96 -5.33
C PRO A 156 9.87 0.61 -6.74
N ARG A 157 9.28 1.59 -7.42
CA ARG A 157 8.85 1.45 -8.81
C ARG A 157 9.96 1.84 -9.78
N TYR A 158 10.81 2.78 -9.38
CA TYR A 158 11.88 3.31 -10.22
C TYR A 158 13.24 2.93 -9.69
N ASP A 159 14.19 2.72 -10.60
CA ASP A 159 15.59 2.54 -10.26
C ASP A 159 16.17 3.87 -9.76
N GLU A 160 16.71 3.87 -8.55
CA GLU A 160 17.23 5.08 -7.89
C GLU A 160 18.32 5.82 -8.69
N LYS A 161 19.10 5.09 -9.51
CA LYS A 161 20.22 5.65 -10.26
C LYS A 161 19.81 6.16 -11.63
N THR A 162 18.89 5.46 -12.29
CA THR A 162 18.54 5.72 -13.69
C THR A 162 17.18 6.38 -13.85
N GLY A 163 16.33 6.37 -12.81
CA GLY A 163 14.95 6.85 -12.87
C GLY A 163 14.02 6.02 -13.76
N LYS A 164 14.47 4.86 -14.28
CA LYS A 164 13.65 4.01 -15.15
C LYS A 164 12.67 3.18 -14.35
N ASP A 165 11.47 2.97 -14.91
CA ASP A 165 10.48 2.07 -14.32
C ASP A 165 11.04 0.63 -14.31
N LEU A 166 11.06 0.02 -13.13
CA LEU A 166 11.57 -1.34 -12.93
C LEU A 166 10.70 -2.41 -13.58
N LEU A 167 9.46 -2.08 -13.90
CA LEU A 167 8.50 -2.98 -14.57
C LEU A 167 8.51 -2.86 -16.09
N GLU A 168 9.27 -1.90 -16.64
CA GLU A 168 9.36 -1.71 -18.09
C GLU A 168 9.91 -2.97 -18.78
N GLY A 169 9.10 -3.58 -19.67
CA GLY A 169 9.47 -4.80 -20.40
C GLY A 169 9.51 -6.08 -19.55
N VAL A 170 9.09 -6.04 -18.31
CA VAL A 170 9.07 -7.18 -17.39
C VAL A 170 7.78 -7.98 -17.61
N LYS A 171 7.91 -9.30 -17.74
CA LYS A 171 6.76 -10.20 -17.91
C LYS A 171 6.16 -10.66 -16.59
N SER A 172 7.01 -10.85 -15.57
CA SER A 172 6.53 -11.35 -14.27
C SER A 172 7.36 -10.81 -13.12
N VAL A 173 6.70 -10.67 -11.96
CA VAL A 173 7.32 -10.34 -10.70
C VAL A 173 7.07 -11.45 -9.68
N THR A 174 7.98 -11.62 -8.73
CA THR A 174 7.87 -12.65 -7.68
C THR A 174 8.11 -12.02 -6.32
N LEU A 175 7.12 -12.07 -5.44
CA LEU A 175 7.30 -11.79 -4.03
C LEU A 175 7.86 -13.04 -3.36
N GLU A 176 8.95 -12.90 -2.63
CA GLU A 176 9.53 -13.98 -1.83
C GLU A 176 9.50 -13.61 -0.36
N LEU A 177 8.87 -14.47 0.43
CA LEU A 177 8.94 -14.47 1.88
C LEU A 177 9.95 -15.51 2.33
N ARG A 178 10.87 -15.14 3.21
CA ARG A 178 11.83 -16.10 3.77
C ARG A 178 11.13 -17.15 4.63
N GLY A 179 11.62 -18.37 4.62
CA GLY A 179 11.06 -19.43 5.44
C GLY A 179 11.16 -19.17 6.95
N SER A 180 12.06 -18.30 7.36
CA SER A 180 12.20 -17.88 8.77
C SER A 180 11.04 -17.01 9.29
N ILE A 181 10.04 -16.67 8.46
CA ILE A 181 8.78 -16.04 8.93
C ILE A 181 8.02 -16.95 9.91
N SER A 182 8.09 -18.27 9.69
CA SER A 182 7.52 -19.29 10.55
C SER A 182 8.24 -20.62 10.29
N PRO A 183 9.43 -20.84 10.88
CA PRO A 183 10.26 -22.01 10.55
C PRO A 183 9.57 -23.35 10.76
N SER A 184 8.71 -23.46 11.78
CA SER A 184 7.94 -24.66 12.09
C SER A 184 6.91 -24.99 11.01
N MET A 185 6.30 -23.98 10.38
CA MET A 185 5.26 -24.16 9.37
C MET A 185 5.84 -24.30 7.96
N THR A 186 6.86 -23.50 7.63
CA THR A 186 7.47 -23.47 6.29
C THR A 186 8.59 -24.49 6.10
N ASN A 187 8.99 -25.21 7.16
CA ASN A 187 10.18 -26.05 7.21
C ASN A 187 11.46 -25.29 6.76
N GLY A 188 11.52 -23.99 7.06
CA GLY A 188 12.61 -23.12 6.67
C GLY A 188 12.66 -22.74 5.18
N ASN A 189 11.70 -23.21 4.37
CA ASN A 189 11.68 -22.95 2.94
C ASN A 189 11.03 -21.60 2.62
N ALA A 190 11.60 -20.88 1.65
CA ALA A 190 11.03 -19.62 1.18
C ALA A 190 9.69 -19.84 0.45
N THR A 191 8.74 -18.95 0.70
CA THR A 191 7.43 -18.93 0.04
C THR A 191 7.46 -17.93 -1.09
N ARG A 192 7.01 -18.32 -2.29
CA ARG A 192 7.01 -17.47 -3.47
C ARG A 192 5.62 -17.30 -4.05
N PHE A 193 5.30 -16.04 -4.43
CA PHE A 193 4.08 -15.64 -5.10
C PHE A 193 4.47 -14.91 -6.39
N GLN A 194 3.97 -15.41 -7.52
CA GLN A 194 4.32 -14.87 -8.83
C GLN A 194 3.09 -14.32 -9.55
N TRP A 195 3.24 -13.15 -10.18
CA TRP A 195 2.23 -12.53 -11.04
C TRP A 195 2.79 -12.26 -12.42
N ASP A 196 1.96 -12.44 -13.43
CA ASP A 196 2.19 -11.97 -14.78
C ASP A 196 1.79 -10.49 -14.84
N VAL A 197 2.77 -9.62 -15.11
CA VAL A 197 2.60 -8.16 -15.16
C VAL A 197 2.82 -7.61 -16.57
N ALA A 198 2.97 -8.48 -17.58
CA ALA A 198 3.31 -8.08 -18.94
C ALA A 198 2.31 -7.07 -19.54
N ASN A 199 1.04 -7.18 -19.16
CA ASN A 199 -0.05 -6.33 -19.64
C ASN A 199 -0.56 -5.34 -18.58
N ASP A 200 0.09 -5.28 -17.43
CA ASP A 200 -0.29 -4.33 -16.39
C ASP A 200 0.11 -2.91 -16.80
N ASN A 201 -0.85 -2.02 -16.83
CA ASN A 201 -0.64 -0.62 -17.19
C ASN A 201 -1.35 0.32 -16.20
N PRO A 202 -0.69 0.71 -15.13
CA PRO A 202 -1.26 1.62 -14.13
C PRO A 202 -1.68 2.99 -14.70
N SER A 203 -1.10 3.44 -15.82
CA SER A 203 -1.49 4.72 -16.43
C SER A 203 -2.97 4.76 -16.86
N LYS A 204 -3.59 3.59 -17.08
CA LYS A 204 -5.02 3.50 -17.40
C LYS A 204 -5.92 3.96 -16.26
N LEU A 205 -5.44 3.86 -15.01
CA LEU A 205 -6.18 4.28 -13.83
C LEU A 205 -6.26 5.80 -13.69
N TYR A 206 -5.29 6.49 -14.29
CA TYR A 206 -5.16 7.94 -14.24
C TYR A 206 -5.83 8.56 -15.46
N GLN A 207 -7.17 8.49 -15.51
CA GLN A 207 -7.99 9.10 -16.56
C GLN A 207 -9.10 9.96 -15.95
N GLY A 208 -9.60 10.93 -16.70
CA GLY A 208 -10.70 11.79 -16.29
C GLY A 208 -10.38 12.73 -15.11
N THR A 209 -11.36 12.95 -14.28
CA THR A 209 -11.29 13.89 -13.12
C THR A 209 -10.32 13.39 -12.04
N THR A 210 -10.23 12.10 -11.81
CA THR A 210 -9.29 11.48 -10.87
C THR A 210 -7.84 11.78 -11.25
N ALA A 211 -7.50 11.70 -12.53
CA ALA A 211 -6.15 12.02 -13.02
C ALA A 211 -5.79 13.49 -12.75
N ALA A 212 -6.70 14.41 -13.08
CA ALA A 212 -6.47 15.84 -12.86
C ALA A 212 -6.28 16.16 -11.38
N ARG A 213 -7.06 15.54 -10.49
CA ARG A 213 -6.94 15.73 -9.03
C ARG A 213 -5.58 15.22 -8.50
N ILE A 214 -5.16 14.02 -8.88
CA ILE A 214 -3.87 13.44 -8.46
C ILE A 214 -2.70 14.29 -8.97
N GLU A 215 -2.74 14.73 -10.24
CA GLU A 215 -1.70 15.60 -10.80
C GLU A 215 -1.66 16.95 -10.08
N THR A 216 -2.82 17.53 -9.76
CA THR A 216 -2.91 18.77 -8.99
C THR A 216 -2.24 18.61 -7.62
N ASP A 217 -2.55 17.55 -6.88
CA ASP A 217 -1.96 17.29 -5.56
C ASP A 217 -0.44 17.10 -5.64
N ARG A 218 0.01 16.36 -6.66
CA ARG A 218 1.44 16.17 -6.91
C ARG A 218 2.16 17.49 -7.17
N LEU A 219 1.57 18.35 -7.99
CA LEU A 219 2.13 19.66 -8.31
C LEU A 219 2.13 20.58 -7.08
N ILE A 220 1.06 20.56 -6.26
CA ILE A 220 1.00 21.34 -5.01
C ILE A 220 2.11 20.90 -4.07
N LYS A 221 2.24 19.59 -3.82
CA LYS A 221 3.30 19.05 -2.95
C LYS A 221 4.71 19.39 -3.48
N ARG A 222 4.91 19.32 -4.80
CA ARG A 222 6.18 19.72 -5.42
C ARG A 222 6.47 21.19 -5.22
N LEU A 223 5.46 22.05 -5.38
CA LEU A 223 5.57 23.49 -5.17
C LEU A 223 5.92 23.82 -3.70
N GLU A 224 5.29 23.13 -2.74
CA GLU A 224 5.60 23.30 -1.30
C GLU A 224 7.05 22.93 -0.99
N ASN A 225 7.53 21.81 -1.52
CA ASN A 225 8.92 21.38 -1.34
C ASN A 225 9.89 22.40 -1.94
N LEU A 226 9.64 22.87 -3.17
CA LEU A 226 10.49 23.87 -3.82
C LEU A 226 10.49 25.22 -3.07
N ARG A 227 9.37 25.62 -2.49
CA ARG A 227 9.29 26.83 -1.65
C ARG A 227 10.12 26.68 -0.38
N LYS A 228 10.09 25.50 0.23
CA LYS A 228 10.92 25.19 1.40
C LYS A 228 12.41 25.23 1.04
N ASP A 229 12.81 24.50 -0.01
CA ASP A 229 14.19 24.47 -0.48
C ASP A 229 14.71 25.89 -0.78
N ARG A 230 13.88 26.71 -1.42
CA ARG A 230 14.20 28.12 -1.69
C ARG A 230 14.41 28.91 -0.41
N ALA A 231 13.54 28.75 0.59
CA ALA A 231 13.66 29.46 1.87
C ALA A 231 14.95 29.04 2.61
N ASP A 232 15.30 27.74 2.57
CA ASP A 232 16.50 27.23 3.17
C ASP A 232 17.77 27.79 2.47
N GLU A 233 17.78 27.90 1.14
CA GLU A 233 18.89 28.51 0.39
C GLU A 233 18.98 30.03 0.62
N GLU A 234 17.86 30.75 0.70
CA GLU A 234 17.85 32.19 1.04
C GLU A 234 18.41 32.43 2.46
N ALA A 235 18.13 31.54 3.41
CA ALA A 235 18.71 31.61 4.76
C ALA A 235 20.23 31.39 4.75
N ARG A 236 20.72 30.45 3.95
CA ARG A 236 22.16 30.22 3.76
C ARG A 236 22.87 31.41 3.13
N LEU A 237 22.26 32.02 2.11
CA LEU A 237 22.81 33.22 1.48
C LEU A 237 22.95 34.37 2.46
N ARG A 238 21.92 34.62 3.30
CA ARG A 238 21.99 35.66 4.35
C ARG A 238 23.13 35.40 5.33
N ALA A 239 23.33 34.16 5.76
CA ALA A 239 24.42 33.80 6.67
C ALA A 239 25.81 34.07 6.05
N ILE A 240 25.97 33.81 4.75
CA ILE A 240 27.19 34.12 4.00
C ILE A 240 27.40 35.62 3.88
N ASP A 241 26.35 36.39 3.57
CA ASP A 241 26.41 37.86 3.47
C ASP A 241 26.80 38.47 4.82
N ASP A 242 26.26 37.98 5.92
CA ASP A 242 26.62 38.42 7.29
C ASP A 242 28.10 38.14 7.61
N GLU A 243 28.61 36.97 7.19
CA GLU A 243 30.03 36.62 7.36
C GLU A 243 30.93 37.54 6.53
N ILE A 244 30.56 37.81 5.27
CA ILE A 244 31.29 38.74 4.38
C ILE A 244 31.36 40.14 5.04
N ASN A 245 30.22 40.64 5.51
CA ASN A 245 30.17 41.97 6.16
C ASN A 245 31.06 42.01 7.40
N THR A 246 31.06 40.94 8.21
CA THR A 246 31.91 40.81 9.41
C THR A 246 33.40 40.86 9.05
N ILE A 247 33.80 40.11 8.00
CA ILE A 247 35.20 40.11 7.51
C ILE A 247 35.60 41.47 6.95
N GLN A 248 34.75 42.12 6.16
CA GLN A 248 34.98 43.45 5.61
C GLN A 248 35.19 44.47 6.71
N THR A 249 34.31 44.52 7.71
CA THR A 249 34.46 45.41 8.85
C THR A 249 35.80 45.20 9.57
N ARG A 250 36.18 43.95 9.74
CA ARG A 250 37.47 43.62 10.39
C ARG A 250 38.69 44.04 9.56
N LEU A 251 38.61 43.95 8.22
CA LEU A 251 39.66 44.42 7.33
C LEU A 251 39.80 45.93 7.39
N ASP A 252 38.67 46.67 7.42
CA ASP A 252 38.69 48.16 7.51
C ASP A 252 39.26 48.63 8.86
N GLU A 253 38.95 47.96 9.97
CA GLU A 253 39.57 48.21 11.26
C GLU A 253 41.08 48.03 11.22
N LEU A 254 41.58 46.94 10.63
CA LEU A 254 43.01 46.67 10.52
C LEU A 254 43.72 47.66 9.60
N ALA A 255 43.10 48.11 8.51
CA ALA A 255 43.65 49.14 7.62
C ALA A 255 43.75 50.50 8.28
N SER A 256 42.88 50.83 9.23
CA SER A 256 42.91 52.09 9.98
C SER A 256 44.00 52.17 11.03
N ILE A 257 44.68 51.06 11.35
CA ILE A 257 45.77 50.97 12.33
C ILE A 257 47.16 51.12 11.69
N GLN A 258 47.22 51.01 10.38
CA GLN A 258 48.45 51.26 9.60
C GLN A 258 48.56 52.72 9.16
#